data_94c6d9ff56d70abe25d6bd2c4602164f
#
_entry.id   94c6d9ff56d70abe25d6bd2c4602164f
#
_cell.length_a   1.000
_cell.length_b   1.000
_cell.length_c   1.000
_cell.angle_alpha   90.00
_cell.angle_beta   90.00
_cell.angle_gamma   90.00
#
_symmetry.space_group_name_H-M   'P 1'
#
loop_
_entity.id
_entity.type
_entity.pdbx_description
1 polymer ?
#
loop_
_entity_poly.entity_id
_entity_poly.type
_entity_poly.pdbx_seq_one_letter_code
_entity_poly.pdbx_strand_id
1 'polypeptide(L)'
;MYKPVLGIIGGGQLGSMLSQAAKKLDIRTVIYCDDPDAPGQHFADEFIFGRYDDNNKLREFCYKIDLITFEFENIPFETLENLNKEKKVIPYPKINKIVQNRLFEKDFINKCDLRTTKYVYIKNIKDLEASDNYFPALLKTCTLGLSLIHISEPTRLD
;
A
#
# COMPACT_ATOMS: atom_id res chain seq x y z
N MET A 1 -4.23 -26.68 21.01
CA MET A 1 -4.06 -26.62 19.55
C MET A 1 -3.39 -25.29 19.23
N TYR A 2 -2.34 -25.28 18.40
CA TYR A 2 -1.68 -24.02 18.01
C TYR A 2 -2.60 -23.17 17.14
N LYS A 3 -2.74 -21.88 17.48
CA LYS A 3 -3.51 -20.92 16.68
C LYS A 3 -2.53 -20.02 15.94
N PRO A 4 -2.58 -19.99 14.61
CA PRO A 4 -1.70 -19.12 13.83
C PRO A 4 -2.00 -17.65 14.14
N VAL A 5 -0.96 -16.83 14.08
CA VAL A 5 -1.04 -15.39 14.33
C VAL A 5 -0.63 -14.63 13.06
N LEU A 6 -1.56 -13.88 12.49
CA LEU A 6 -1.33 -13.03 11.35
C LEU A 6 -0.92 -11.63 11.79
N GLY A 7 0.26 -11.21 11.36
CA GLY A 7 0.68 -9.82 11.46
C GLY A 7 0.12 -9.00 10.30
N ILE A 8 -0.49 -7.87 10.58
CA ILE A 8 -1.02 -6.94 9.58
C ILE A 8 -0.32 -5.60 9.74
N ILE A 9 0.33 -5.11 8.69
CA ILE A 9 0.91 -3.78 8.67
C ILE A 9 -0.08 -2.82 8.00
N GLY A 10 -0.43 -1.78 8.75
CA GLY A 10 -1.54 -0.88 8.44
C GLY A 10 -2.77 -1.19 9.27
N GLY A 11 -3.30 -0.16 9.92
CA GLY A 11 -4.41 -0.26 10.87
C GLY A 11 -5.67 0.46 10.40
N GLY A 12 -5.74 0.82 9.13
CA GLY A 12 -6.90 1.50 8.57
C GLY A 12 -8.15 0.63 8.47
N GLN A 13 -9.09 1.05 7.67
CA GLN A 13 -10.36 0.34 7.47
C GLN A 13 -10.13 -1.09 6.93
N LEU A 14 -9.20 -1.26 5.98
CA LEU A 14 -8.92 -2.57 5.41
C LEU A 14 -8.23 -3.48 6.43
N GLY A 15 -7.30 -2.97 7.25
CA GLY A 15 -6.70 -3.71 8.36
C GLY A 15 -7.74 -4.21 9.36
N SER A 16 -8.73 -3.36 9.67
CA SER A 16 -9.88 -3.74 10.50
C SER A 16 -10.68 -4.89 9.88
N MET A 17 -10.97 -4.79 8.59
CA MET A 17 -11.72 -5.84 7.86
C MET A 17 -10.94 -7.15 7.77
N LEU A 18 -9.62 -7.09 7.55
CA LEU A 18 -8.75 -8.27 7.56
C LEU A 18 -8.76 -8.95 8.93
N SER A 19 -8.66 -8.20 10.03
CA SER A 19 -8.73 -8.75 11.38
C SER A 19 -10.07 -9.42 11.66
N GLN A 20 -11.17 -8.82 11.24
CA GLN A 20 -12.49 -9.42 11.39
C GLN A 20 -12.63 -10.72 10.56
N ALA A 21 -12.08 -10.74 9.34
CA ALA A 21 -12.09 -11.94 8.51
C ALA A 21 -11.21 -13.07 9.10
N ALA A 22 -10.02 -12.73 9.60
CA ALA A 22 -9.11 -13.67 10.27
C ALA A 22 -9.78 -14.30 11.51
N LYS A 23 -10.47 -13.53 12.31
CA LYS A 23 -11.21 -13.99 13.48
C LYS A 23 -12.28 -15.04 13.13
N LYS A 24 -12.97 -14.90 12.00
CA LYS A 24 -13.94 -15.90 11.51
C LYS A 24 -13.29 -17.23 11.16
N LEU A 25 -11.99 -17.24 10.88
CA LEU A 25 -11.18 -18.41 10.54
C LEU A 25 -10.38 -18.92 11.76
N ASP A 26 -10.67 -18.42 12.96
CA ASP A 26 -9.94 -18.73 14.21
C ASP A 26 -8.43 -18.40 14.13
N ILE A 27 -8.08 -17.37 13.35
CA ILE A 27 -6.72 -16.83 13.21
C ILE A 27 -6.64 -15.58 14.08
N ARG A 28 -5.66 -15.51 14.97
CA ARG A 28 -5.36 -14.33 15.76
C ARG A 28 -4.66 -13.29 14.90
N THR A 29 -4.84 -12.02 15.25
CA THR A 29 -4.22 -10.90 14.52
C THR A 29 -3.46 -9.95 15.44
N VAL A 30 -2.28 -9.52 14.99
CA VAL A 30 -1.53 -8.42 15.57
C VAL A 30 -1.40 -7.34 14.49
N ILE A 31 -1.87 -6.13 14.76
CA ILE A 31 -1.73 -5.00 13.84
C ILE A 31 -0.55 -4.14 14.27
N TYR A 32 0.29 -3.76 13.31
CA TYR A 32 1.32 -2.73 13.46
C TYR A 32 0.96 -1.51 12.62
N CYS A 33 0.89 -0.33 13.23
CA CYS A 33 0.49 0.90 12.53
C CYS A 33 1.20 2.12 13.12
N ASP A 34 1.45 3.13 12.28
CA ASP A 34 2.02 4.42 12.67
C ASP A 34 0.98 5.49 13.04
N ASP A 35 -0.28 5.12 13.02
CA ASP A 35 -1.39 5.93 13.52
C ASP A 35 -1.92 5.32 14.84
N PRO A 36 -1.81 6.03 15.99
CA PRO A 36 -2.28 5.52 17.27
C PRO A 36 -3.82 5.41 17.34
N ASP A 37 -4.54 6.17 16.52
CA ASP A 37 -6.01 6.20 16.48
C ASP A 37 -6.58 5.33 15.35
N ALA A 38 -5.73 4.51 14.71
CA ALA A 38 -6.16 3.66 13.62
C ALA A 38 -7.30 2.71 14.04
N PRO A 39 -8.38 2.60 13.25
CA PRO A 39 -9.56 1.81 13.62
C PRO A 39 -9.28 0.32 13.81
N GLY A 40 -8.20 -0.20 13.22
CA GLY A 40 -7.76 -1.58 13.37
C GLY A 40 -7.52 -2.02 14.81
N GLN A 41 -7.17 -1.09 15.72
CA GLN A 41 -6.95 -1.38 17.12
C GLN A 41 -8.17 -1.99 17.83
N HIS A 42 -9.38 -1.70 17.36
CA HIS A 42 -10.62 -2.20 17.95
C HIS A 42 -10.98 -3.62 17.51
N PHE A 43 -10.31 -4.15 16.49
CA PHE A 43 -10.65 -5.43 15.86
C PHE A 43 -9.55 -6.47 15.97
N ALA A 44 -8.30 -6.04 16.11
CA ALA A 44 -7.16 -6.92 16.31
C ALA A 44 -7.13 -7.51 17.73
N ASP A 45 -6.50 -8.68 17.88
CA ASP A 45 -6.22 -9.26 19.21
C ASP A 45 -5.15 -8.47 19.94
N GLU A 46 -4.22 -7.86 19.19
CA GLU A 46 -3.19 -6.97 19.70
C GLU A 46 -2.86 -5.85 18.70
N PHE A 47 -2.57 -4.66 19.22
CA PHE A 47 -2.22 -3.51 18.42
C PHE A 47 -0.88 -2.92 18.90
N ILE A 48 0.04 -2.70 17.97
CA ILE A 48 1.35 -2.11 18.23
C ILE A 48 1.44 -0.80 17.46
N PHE A 49 1.45 0.31 18.20
CA PHE A 49 1.74 1.62 17.64
C PHE A 49 3.25 1.81 17.47
N GLY A 50 3.70 2.15 16.27
CA GLY A 50 5.09 2.44 16.00
C GLY A 50 5.34 2.93 14.58
N ARG A 51 6.38 3.73 14.42
CA ARG A 51 6.81 4.21 13.09
C ARG A 51 7.35 3.03 12.28
N TYR A 52 7.23 3.11 10.95
CA TYR A 52 7.72 2.06 10.04
C TYR A 52 9.26 1.99 9.94
N ASP A 53 10.00 2.89 10.61
CA ASP A 53 11.45 2.88 10.76
C ASP A 53 11.91 2.48 12.18
N ASP A 54 10.99 2.17 13.11
CA ASP A 54 11.30 1.71 14.47
C ASP A 54 11.64 0.21 14.48
N ASN A 55 12.91 -0.09 14.28
CA ASN A 55 13.38 -1.47 14.23
C ASN A 55 13.13 -2.28 15.51
N ASN A 56 13.05 -1.63 16.68
CA ASN A 56 12.80 -2.34 17.94
C ASN A 56 11.35 -2.81 18.01
N LYS A 57 10.41 -1.93 17.73
CA LYS A 57 8.98 -2.27 17.68
C LYS A 57 8.64 -3.22 16.53
N LEU A 58 9.30 -3.09 15.39
CA LEU A 58 9.13 -4.02 14.28
C LEU A 58 9.62 -5.44 14.65
N ARG A 59 10.70 -5.57 15.43
CA ARG A 59 11.13 -6.86 15.98
C ARG A 59 10.13 -7.39 17.00
N GLU A 60 9.64 -6.57 17.92
CA GLU A 60 8.61 -6.97 18.86
C GLU A 60 7.38 -7.53 18.10
N PHE A 61 6.94 -6.85 17.06
CA PHE A 61 5.88 -7.33 16.18
C PHE A 61 6.21 -8.69 15.58
N CYS A 62 7.40 -8.88 15.01
CA CYS A 62 7.82 -10.16 14.41
C CYS A 62 7.83 -11.32 15.41
N TYR A 63 8.14 -11.10 16.69
CA TYR A 63 8.12 -12.17 17.70
C TYR A 63 6.71 -12.69 18.01
N LYS A 64 5.68 -11.91 17.75
CA LYS A 64 4.30 -12.21 18.12
C LYS A 64 3.51 -12.90 17.01
N ILE A 65 4.06 -13.03 15.82
CA ILE A 65 3.35 -13.43 14.61
C ILE A 65 4.05 -14.55 13.84
N ASP A 66 3.33 -15.18 12.94
CA ASP A 66 3.84 -16.25 12.08
C ASP A 66 4.04 -15.82 10.63
N LEU A 67 3.16 -14.95 10.15
CA LEU A 67 3.09 -14.48 8.79
C LEU A 67 2.75 -13.00 8.79
N ILE A 68 3.27 -12.24 7.82
CA ILE A 68 2.97 -10.83 7.65
C ILE A 68 2.15 -10.61 6.37
N THR A 69 1.12 -9.81 6.49
CA THR A 69 0.47 -9.14 5.36
C THR A 69 0.43 -7.63 5.57
N PHE A 70 0.11 -6.88 4.54
CA PHE A 70 -0.06 -5.43 4.63
C PHE A 70 -1.25 -5.00 3.78
N GLU A 71 -1.89 -3.92 4.17
CA GLU A 71 -3.06 -3.37 3.47
C GLU A 71 -2.83 -1.95 2.97
N PHE A 72 -1.74 -1.32 3.40
CA PHE A 72 -1.42 0.05 3.08
C PHE A 72 -0.25 0.12 2.10
N GLU A 73 -0.49 0.64 0.90
CA GLU A 73 0.53 0.66 -0.15
C GLU A 73 1.73 1.56 0.16
N ASN A 74 1.57 2.59 1.00
CA ASN A 74 2.65 3.56 1.29
C ASN A 74 3.61 3.13 2.39
N ILE A 75 3.60 1.86 2.81
CA ILE A 75 4.61 1.32 3.72
C ILE A 75 5.97 1.34 3.00
N PRO A 76 7.05 1.87 3.62
CA PRO A 76 8.36 1.90 2.99
C PRO A 76 8.80 0.51 2.53
N PHE A 77 9.23 0.40 1.27
CA PHE A 77 9.66 -0.88 0.70
C PHE A 77 10.75 -1.56 1.54
N GLU A 78 11.72 -0.77 2.05
CA GLU A 78 12.82 -1.27 2.88
C GLU A 78 12.32 -1.91 4.17
N THR A 79 11.27 -1.36 4.77
CA THR A 79 10.63 -1.94 5.96
C THR A 79 10.08 -3.33 5.65
N LEU A 80 9.29 -3.46 4.57
CA LEU A 80 8.74 -4.76 4.16
C LEU A 80 9.83 -5.75 3.78
N GLU A 81 10.90 -5.29 3.13
CA GLU A 81 12.03 -6.15 2.74
C GLU A 81 12.79 -6.66 3.96
N ASN A 82 13.01 -5.81 4.98
CA ASN A 82 13.64 -6.21 6.22
C ASN A 82 12.75 -7.18 7.02
N LEU A 83 11.47 -6.90 7.13
CA LEU A 83 10.51 -7.81 7.77
C LEU A 83 10.47 -9.17 7.08
N ASN A 84 10.57 -9.21 5.76
CA ASN A 84 10.57 -10.47 5.00
C ASN A 84 11.81 -11.34 5.24
N LYS A 85 12.88 -10.79 5.82
CA LYS A 85 14.04 -11.59 6.28
C LYS A 85 13.75 -12.31 7.59
N GLU A 86 12.89 -11.76 8.43
CA GLU A 86 12.51 -12.30 9.74
C GLU A 86 11.28 -13.20 9.66
N LYS A 87 10.26 -12.77 8.95
CA LYS A 87 8.98 -13.45 8.77
C LYS A 87 8.49 -13.28 7.33
N LYS A 88 7.91 -14.32 6.77
CA LYS A 88 7.37 -14.28 5.41
C LYS A 88 6.32 -13.18 5.26
N VAL A 89 6.51 -12.30 4.27
CA VAL A 89 5.58 -11.23 3.91
C VAL A 89 4.81 -11.62 2.65
N ILE A 90 3.49 -11.53 2.70
CA ILE A 90 2.58 -11.80 1.57
C ILE A 90 1.61 -10.61 1.42
N PRO A 91 1.50 -9.99 0.24
CA PRO A 91 2.25 -10.21 -1.00
C PRO A 91 3.75 -9.95 -0.87
N TYR A 92 4.55 -10.49 -1.78
CA TYR A 92 6.00 -10.31 -1.73
C TYR A 92 6.39 -8.82 -1.84
N PRO A 93 7.32 -8.30 -1.01
CA PRO A 93 7.62 -6.86 -0.92
C PRO A 93 7.90 -6.14 -2.25
N LYS A 94 8.51 -6.83 -3.22
CA LYS A 94 8.76 -6.25 -4.55
C LYS A 94 7.49 -5.87 -5.29
N ILE A 95 6.36 -6.52 -5.00
CA ILE A 95 5.06 -6.15 -5.58
C ILE A 95 4.68 -4.76 -5.08
N ASN A 96 4.83 -4.51 -3.77
CA ASN A 96 4.55 -3.20 -3.19
C ASN A 96 5.38 -2.09 -3.84
N LYS A 97 6.68 -2.33 -4.09
CA LYS A 97 7.55 -1.37 -4.78
C LYS A 97 7.03 -0.98 -6.17
N ILE A 98 6.40 -1.91 -6.87
CA ILE A 98 5.82 -1.65 -8.20
C ILE A 98 4.54 -0.84 -8.06
N VAL A 99 3.61 -1.28 -7.20
CA VAL A 99 2.27 -0.65 -7.09
C VAL A 99 2.29 0.69 -6.39
N GLN A 100 3.31 1.00 -5.59
CA GLN A 100 3.50 2.32 -4.99
C GLN A 100 3.68 3.45 -6.01
N ASN A 101 4.05 3.12 -7.24
CA ASN A 101 4.26 4.11 -8.29
C ASN A 101 3.42 3.76 -9.52
N ARG A 102 2.45 4.61 -9.85
CA ARG A 102 1.51 4.40 -10.97
C ARG A 102 2.19 4.21 -12.32
N LEU A 103 3.33 4.87 -12.54
CA LEU A 103 4.08 4.69 -13.78
C LEU A 103 4.68 3.28 -13.83
N PHE A 104 5.33 2.86 -12.75
CA PHE A 104 5.93 1.52 -12.68
C PHE A 104 4.88 0.42 -12.75
N GLU A 105 3.73 0.61 -12.12
CA GLU A 105 2.60 -0.32 -12.18
C GLU A 105 2.10 -0.48 -13.63
N LYS A 106 1.84 0.63 -14.32
CA LYS A 106 1.38 0.59 -15.72
C LYS A 106 2.43 0.00 -16.67
N ASP A 107 3.68 0.38 -16.48
CA ASP A 107 4.79 -0.18 -17.26
C ASP A 107 4.92 -1.70 -17.03
N PHE A 108 4.76 -2.16 -15.80
CA PHE A 108 4.79 -3.58 -15.47
C PHE A 108 3.62 -4.33 -16.12
N ILE A 109 2.39 -3.81 -16.02
CA ILE A 109 1.21 -4.42 -16.63
C ILE A 109 1.37 -4.52 -18.15
N ASN A 110 1.86 -3.45 -18.80
CA ASN A 110 2.09 -3.45 -20.25
C ASN A 110 3.21 -4.43 -20.65
N LYS A 111 4.26 -4.61 -19.82
CA LYS A 111 5.29 -5.63 -20.05
C LYS A 111 4.77 -7.07 -19.95
N CYS A 112 3.65 -7.25 -19.28
CA CYS A 112 2.94 -8.55 -19.21
C CYS A 112 1.94 -8.73 -20.37
N ASP A 113 2.02 -7.91 -21.45
CA ASP A 113 1.11 -7.91 -22.59
C ASP A 113 -0.36 -7.64 -22.21
N LEU A 114 -0.59 -7.01 -21.05
CA LEU A 114 -1.91 -6.58 -20.60
C LEU A 114 -2.12 -5.11 -20.94
N ARG A 115 -3.31 -4.78 -21.44
CA ARG A 115 -3.63 -3.41 -21.84
C ARG A 115 -3.99 -2.56 -20.63
N THR A 116 -3.42 -1.34 -20.58
CA THR A 116 -3.86 -0.28 -19.65
C THR A 116 -4.48 0.88 -20.44
N THR A 117 -5.13 1.81 -19.74
CA THR A 117 -5.47 3.11 -20.33
C THR A 117 -4.19 3.80 -20.79
N LYS A 118 -4.26 4.53 -21.91
CA LYS A 118 -3.14 5.35 -22.39
C LYS A 118 -2.69 6.31 -21.27
N TYR A 119 -1.41 6.52 -21.18
CA TYR A 119 -0.83 7.43 -20.19
C TYR A 119 0.45 8.07 -20.76
N VAL A 120 0.82 9.19 -20.19
CA VAL A 120 2.07 9.90 -20.44
C VAL A 120 2.65 10.37 -19.12
N TYR A 121 3.95 10.29 -18.97
CA TYR A 121 4.65 10.78 -17.79
C TYR A 121 4.98 12.25 -17.95
N ILE A 122 4.44 13.08 -17.07
CA ILE A 122 4.65 14.53 -17.04
C ILE A 122 5.68 14.85 -15.96
N LYS A 123 6.82 15.38 -16.35
CA LYS A 123 7.88 15.84 -15.43
C LYS A 123 7.86 17.35 -15.20
N ASN A 124 7.39 18.09 -16.18
CA ASN A 124 7.40 19.54 -16.19
C ASN A 124 6.27 20.08 -17.08
N ILE A 125 6.09 21.39 -17.07
CA ILE A 125 5.00 22.07 -17.80
C ILE A 125 5.07 21.84 -19.33
N LYS A 126 6.27 21.73 -19.89
CA LYS A 126 6.44 21.50 -21.34
C LYS A 126 5.93 20.14 -21.76
N ASP A 127 6.11 19.12 -20.90
CA ASP A 127 5.57 17.78 -21.16
C ASP A 127 4.04 17.81 -21.16
N LEU A 128 3.43 18.65 -20.31
CA LEU A 128 1.97 18.83 -20.27
C LEU A 128 1.47 19.50 -21.54
N GLU A 129 2.11 20.60 -21.99
CA GLU A 129 1.80 21.30 -23.24
C GLU A 129 1.91 20.39 -24.46
N ALA A 130 2.87 19.47 -24.46
CA ALA A 130 3.06 18.49 -25.52
C ALA A 130 2.05 17.32 -25.48
N SER A 131 1.17 17.28 -24.52
CA SER A 131 0.26 16.15 -24.25
C SER A 131 -1.16 16.36 -24.75
N ASP A 132 -1.41 17.28 -25.65
CA ASP A 132 -2.74 17.63 -26.19
C ASP A 132 -3.52 16.43 -26.73
N ASN A 133 -2.84 15.47 -27.33
CA ASN A 133 -3.44 14.25 -27.87
C ASN A 133 -4.01 13.28 -26.80
N TYR A 134 -3.76 13.55 -25.52
CA TYR A 134 -4.26 12.75 -24.41
C TYR A 134 -5.55 13.29 -23.80
N PHE A 135 -5.95 14.51 -24.15
CA PHE A 135 -7.17 15.11 -23.62
C PHE A 135 -8.46 14.59 -24.29
N PRO A 136 -9.56 14.43 -23.52
CA PRO A 136 -9.68 14.68 -22.07
C PRO A 136 -8.95 13.64 -21.23
N ALA A 137 -8.24 14.07 -20.17
CA ALA A 137 -7.38 13.22 -19.36
C ALA A 137 -7.46 13.55 -17.87
N LEU A 138 -7.02 12.60 -17.03
CA LEU A 138 -6.85 12.81 -15.59
C LEU A 138 -5.38 12.98 -15.27
N LEU A 139 -5.01 14.10 -14.66
CA LEU A 139 -3.69 14.29 -14.10
C LEU A 139 -3.65 13.67 -12.69
N LYS A 140 -2.65 12.82 -12.44
CA LYS A 140 -2.47 12.13 -11.13
C LYS A 140 -1.03 12.19 -10.70
N THR A 141 -0.78 12.24 -9.39
CA THR A 141 0.55 12.01 -8.84
C THR A 141 1.01 10.57 -9.11
N CYS A 142 2.31 10.36 -9.29
CA CYS A 142 2.86 9.01 -9.49
C CYS A 142 2.80 8.17 -8.21
N THR A 143 2.87 8.80 -7.05
CA THR A 143 2.86 8.16 -5.71
C THR A 143 1.77 8.76 -4.84
N LEU A 144 1.51 8.20 -3.65
CA LEU A 144 0.51 8.65 -2.67
C LEU A 144 -0.93 8.63 -3.21
N GLY A 145 -1.31 7.61 -3.85
CA GLY A 145 -2.31 7.61 -4.86
C GLY A 145 -3.70 7.07 -4.63
N LEU A 146 -4.29 7.00 -3.45
CA LEU A 146 -5.75 6.85 -3.34
C LEU A 146 -6.51 8.15 -3.60
N SER A 147 -5.81 9.28 -3.67
CA SER A 147 -6.42 10.57 -3.96
C SER A 147 -6.76 10.72 -5.44
N LEU A 148 -8.03 10.80 -5.74
CA LEU A 148 -8.54 11.33 -7.01
C LEU A 148 -8.24 12.83 -7.05
N ILE A 149 -7.06 13.19 -7.55
CA ILE A 149 -6.70 14.60 -7.70
C ILE A 149 -7.19 15.05 -9.06
N HIS A 150 -8.14 15.97 -9.01
CA HIS A 150 -8.61 16.86 -10.07
C HIS A 150 -8.83 16.27 -11.47
N ILE A 151 -10.11 16.20 -11.83
CA ILE A 151 -10.56 16.21 -13.22
C ILE A 151 -10.29 17.62 -13.71
N SER A 152 -9.27 17.83 -14.53
CA SER A 152 -9.14 19.05 -15.31
C SER A 152 -9.76 18.78 -16.67
N GLU A 153 -10.94 19.31 -16.91
CA GLU A 153 -11.36 19.60 -18.27
C GLU A 153 -10.47 20.74 -18.76
N PRO A 154 -10.03 20.72 -20.05
CA PRO A 154 -9.32 21.85 -20.60
C PRO A 154 -10.30 23.02 -20.62
N THR A 155 -10.20 23.94 -19.68
CA THR A 155 -10.82 25.26 -19.82
C THR A 155 -10.08 25.93 -20.96
N ARG A 156 -10.70 25.98 -22.15
CA ARG A 156 -10.33 26.96 -23.15
C ARG A 156 -10.55 28.32 -22.50
N LEU A 157 -9.46 29.01 -22.27
CA LEU A 157 -9.47 30.45 -22.09
C LEU A 157 -9.64 31.01 -23.51
N ASP A 158 -10.86 31.43 -23.85
CA ASP A 158 -11.13 32.27 -25.01
C ASP A 158 -10.54 33.67 -24.77
#